data_2aae809de23f56da93f7147af8f2e245
#
_entry.id   2aae809de23f56da93f7147af8f2e245
#
_cell.length_a   1.000
_cell.length_b   1.000
_cell.length_c   1.000
_cell.angle_alpha   90.00
_cell.angle_beta   90.00
_cell.angle_gamma   90.00
#
_symmetry.space_group_name_H-M   'P 1'
#
loop_
_entity.id
_entity.type
_entity.pdbx_description
1 polymer ?
#
loop_
_entity_poly.entity_id
_entity_poly.type
_entity_poly.pdbx_seq_one_letter_code
_entity_poly.pdbx_strand_id
1 'polypeptide(L)'
;MSWLTYILPVLAAFFVIMIARRWMPAFSDAHLPQNPDTGRVLRPRFTFKARSGRLTRLDAVLCLVITVCYAAVAFAGLGDMTAPQSWCRFTDRGQYALIDLGEDTEIGMIRYYAGLHTGQYQMQLSDDGEVWRDAGALEQGYADLFKWLDYSLAAEGVEDTTARYIRLVSSAELSLGEVAVYDAEGNMLDAADFSYDAGCAPLFDEQDTVPVRPSYMNSSYFDEIYHARTALEHIENVYPYEITHPPLGKEIIGIGIRLFGMTPFGWRFMGTLFGVLMLPILYVFIRRMTRSSAIAACGTVIFAFDFMHFVQTRIATIDTYSVFFILLMYLFMWRFVSGGRWRYLALSGVFFGLGAASKWTCIYAGAGLAVIWLIYWITQARKPRFAARFFLNCAFCLVFFVAIPLIIYYVSYYHYGTARGLSGGIDMFFTRDYFDIVWDNQVYMWEYHSDLVSTHPYSSRWYQWLVDARPILYYLEYFDDGTKMAFGAFLNPVFCWAGLLAIFANGIFAVKDRDGKAAFIVIGYLAQLLPWVLVTRLTFAYHYFPSEVFLLLALCNVWSRLRELAVPWWRRNMYAVTGVCAGLFVAFYPVLTGLRTAVWYTRTFLRWFPSWPF
;
A
#
# COMPACT_ATOMS: atom_id res chain seq x y z
N MET A 1 -22.14 21.97 -8.35
CA MET A 1 -21.80 21.40 -7.02
C MET A 1 -22.94 21.67 -6.09
N SER A 2 -23.42 20.67 -5.37
CA SER A 2 -24.48 20.91 -4.39
C SER A 2 -23.90 21.67 -3.19
N TRP A 3 -24.70 22.52 -2.53
CA TRP A 3 -24.30 23.23 -1.32
C TRP A 3 -23.90 22.29 -0.17
N LEU A 4 -24.38 21.03 -0.18
CA LEU A 4 -23.99 19.98 0.76
C LEU A 4 -22.48 19.66 0.71
N THR A 5 -21.84 19.73 -0.45
CA THR A 5 -20.39 19.55 -0.62
C THR A 5 -19.56 20.51 0.23
N TYR A 6 -20.06 21.73 0.47
CA TYR A 6 -19.39 22.70 1.31
C TYR A 6 -19.74 22.56 2.81
N ILE A 7 -20.94 22.06 3.12
CA ILE A 7 -21.41 21.92 4.49
C ILE A 7 -20.80 20.70 5.19
N LEU A 8 -20.69 19.56 4.50
CA LEU A 8 -20.20 18.31 5.09
C LEU A 8 -18.79 18.42 5.69
N PRO A 9 -17.77 18.97 4.98
CA PRO A 9 -16.45 19.16 5.58
C PRO A 9 -16.46 20.16 6.74
N VAL A 10 -17.31 21.20 6.67
CA VAL A 10 -17.45 22.16 7.77
C VAL A 10 -18.06 21.49 9.00
N LEU A 11 -19.08 20.66 8.85
CA LEU A 11 -19.69 19.89 9.94
C LEU A 11 -18.69 18.91 10.55
N ALA A 12 -17.91 18.22 9.71
CA ALA A 12 -16.86 17.29 10.18
C ALA A 12 -15.75 18.04 10.91
N ALA A 13 -15.28 19.17 10.39
CA ALA A 13 -14.30 20.02 11.08
C ALA A 13 -14.85 20.56 12.42
N PHE A 14 -16.09 21.02 12.44
CA PHE A 14 -16.76 21.45 13.66
C PHE A 14 -16.86 20.32 14.69
N PHE A 15 -17.24 19.10 14.25
CA PHE A 15 -17.27 17.93 15.11
C PHE A 15 -15.88 17.65 15.71
N VAL A 16 -14.82 17.68 14.90
CA VAL A 16 -13.43 17.45 15.36
C VAL A 16 -13.01 18.52 16.37
N ILE A 17 -13.33 19.80 16.12
CA ILE A 17 -13.03 20.90 17.03
C ILE A 17 -13.81 20.73 18.36
N MET A 18 -15.08 20.36 18.30
CA MET A 18 -15.90 20.10 19.50
C MET A 18 -15.36 18.91 20.32
N ILE A 19 -14.88 17.88 19.68
CA ILE A 19 -14.22 16.73 20.33
C ILE A 19 -12.89 17.17 20.96
N ALA A 20 -12.05 17.91 20.23
CA ALA A 20 -10.75 18.39 20.71
C ALA A 20 -10.89 19.40 21.87
N ARG A 21 -11.91 20.27 21.85
CA ARG A 21 -12.20 21.19 22.96
C ARG A 21 -12.43 20.44 24.28
N ARG A 22 -12.98 19.24 24.24
CA ARG A 22 -13.14 18.38 25.41
C ARG A 22 -11.84 17.79 25.95
N TRP A 23 -10.72 18.01 25.26
CA TRP A 23 -9.39 17.59 25.73
C TRP A 23 -8.75 18.62 26.68
N MET A 24 -9.36 19.80 26.86
CA MET A 24 -8.82 20.87 27.73
C MET A 24 -8.37 20.40 29.11
N PRO A 25 -9.10 19.49 29.83
CA PRO A 25 -8.63 18.97 31.10
C PRO A 25 -7.27 18.28 31.05
N ALA A 26 -6.91 17.68 29.90
CA ALA A 26 -5.61 17.02 29.71
C ALA A 26 -4.43 18.00 29.76
N PHE A 27 -4.67 19.28 29.52
CA PHE A 27 -3.65 20.35 29.57
C PHE A 27 -3.53 21.03 30.93
N SER A 28 -4.40 20.71 31.90
CA SER A 28 -4.37 21.27 33.24
C SER A 28 -3.18 20.75 34.04
N ASP A 29 -2.54 21.62 34.83
CA ASP A 29 -1.50 21.27 35.81
C ASP A 29 -2.07 20.78 37.16
N ALA A 30 -3.40 20.81 37.35
CA ALA A 30 -4.07 20.49 38.62
C ALA A 30 -3.75 19.06 39.14
N HIS A 31 -3.32 18.14 38.26
CA HIS A 31 -2.93 16.77 38.61
C HIS A 31 -1.46 16.65 39.03
N LEU A 32 -0.65 17.68 38.82
CA LEU A 32 0.77 17.67 39.18
C LEU A 32 0.98 18.10 40.62
N PRO A 33 1.89 17.45 41.37
CA PRO A 33 2.19 17.87 42.71
C PRO A 33 2.79 19.28 42.71
N GLN A 34 2.42 20.07 43.70
CA GLN A 34 2.97 21.40 43.90
C GLN A 34 3.96 21.39 45.08
N ASN A 35 4.98 22.20 44.99
CA ASN A 35 5.87 22.46 46.13
C ASN A 35 5.09 23.20 47.22
N PRO A 36 4.96 22.65 48.41
CA PRO A 36 4.16 23.28 49.48
C PRO A 36 4.64 24.67 49.86
N ASP A 37 5.95 24.93 49.75
CA ASP A 37 6.56 26.19 50.20
C ASP A 37 6.49 27.29 49.13
N THR A 38 6.48 26.94 47.87
CA THR A 38 6.58 27.91 46.75
C THR A 38 5.37 27.93 45.83
N GLY A 39 4.43 27.00 45.98
CA GLY A 39 3.29 26.82 45.08
C GLY A 39 3.68 26.37 43.63
N ARG A 40 4.96 26.17 43.36
CA ARG A 40 5.43 25.80 42.02
C ARG A 40 5.09 24.36 41.70
N VAL A 41 4.62 24.13 40.44
CA VAL A 41 4.32 22.81 39.93
C VAL A 41 5.63 21.97 39.84
N LEU A 42 5.63 20.83 40.51
CA LEU A 42 6.73 19.85 40.47
C LEU A 42 6.54 18.92 39.28
N ARG A 43 7.26 19.18 38.22
CA ARG A 43 7.19 18.33 37.00
C ARG A 43 8.01 17.07 37.17
N PRO A 44 7.50 15.89 36.72
CA PRO A 44 8.22 14.64 36.80
C PRO A 44 9.51 14.69 35.95
N ARG A 45 10.48 13.83 36.27
CA ARG A 45 11.63 13.63 35.38
C ARG A 45 11.16 12.93 34.13
N PHE A 46 11.68 13.36 32.97
CA PHE A 46 11.44 12.68 31.70
C PHE A 46 11.88 11.22 31.76
N THR A 47 11.02 10.30 31.33
CA THR A 47 11.32 8.88 31.24
C THR A 47 10.38 8.17 30.27
N PHE A 48 10.90 7.22 29.50
CA PHE A 48 10.09 6.29 28.73
C PHE A 48 9.55 5.12 29.58
N LYS A 49 10.02 4.98 30.83
CA LYS A 49 9.61 3.88 31.70
C LYS A 49 8.11 3.94 31.97
N ALA A 50 7.39 2.94 31.49
CA ALA A 50 5.95 2.81 31.67
C ALA A 50 5.58 1.42 32.13
N ARG A 51 4.56 1.32 33.01
CA ARG A 51 3.97 0.02 33.34
C ARG A 51 3.25 -0.51 32.10
N SER A 52 3.68 -1.66 31.58
CA SER A 52 3.01 -2.29 30.43
C SER A 52 1.69 -2.93 30.85
N GLY A 53 0.63 -2.74 30.06
CA GLY A 53 -0.61 -3.48 30.21
C GLY A 53 -0.40 -4.98 29.92
N ARG A 54 -0.95 -5.86 30.79
CA ARG A 54 -1.04 -7.30 30.47
C ARG A 54 -2.26 -7.53 29.58
N LEU A 55 -2.12 -8.41 28.60
CA LEU A 55 -3.24 -8.86 27.78
C LEU A 55 -4.12 -9.79 28.60
N THR A 56 -5.43 -9.63 28.47
CA THR A 56 -6.46 -10.45 29.13
C THR A 56 -7.17 -11.32 28.09
N ARG A 57 -8.02 -12.25 28.53
CA ARG A 57 -8.88 -13.02 27.61
C ARG A 57 -9.81 -12.10 26.81
N LEU A 58 -10.34 -11.04 27.42
CA LEU A 58 -11.13 -10.04 26.72
C LEU A 58 -10.34 -9.36 25.60
N ASP A 59 -9.07 -9.00 25.84
CA ASP A 59 -8.21 -8.42 24.80
C ASP A 59 -8.04 -9.37 23.61
N ALA A 60 -7.86 -10.68 23.87
CA ALA A 60 -7.74 -11.69 22.82
C ALA A 60 -9.01 -11.80 21.97
N VAL A 61 -10.18 -11.84 22.64
CA VAL A 61 -11.48 -11.92 21.95
C VAL A 61 -11.74 -10.65 21.12
N LEU A 62 -11.58 -9.46 21.70
CA LEU A 62 -11.79 -8.21 20.98
C LEU A 62 -10.84 -8.09 19.76
N CYS A 63 -9.57 -8.41 19.96
CA CYS A 63 -8.57 -8.39 18.90
C CYS A 63 -8.95 -9.36 17.77
N LEU A 64 -9.32 -10.60 18.11
CA LEU A 64 -9.73 -11.62 17.15
C LEU A 64 -10.97 -11.19 16.36
N VAL A 65 -12.02 -10.74 17.06
CA VAL A 65 -13.29 -10.33 16.42
C VAL A 65 -13.04 -9.16 15.45
N ILE A 66 -12.32 -8.11 15.87
CA ILE A 66 -12.02 -6.98 15.00
C ILE A 66 -11.22 -7.43 13.78
N THR A 67 -10.20 -8.28 13.98
CA THR A 67 -9.35 -8.76 12.89
C THR A 67 -10.13 -9.62 11.90
N VAL A 68 -10.96 -10.56 12.37
CA VAL A 68 -11.75 -11.44 11.50
C VAL A 68 -12.82 -10.66 10.74
N CYS A 69 -13.55 -9.75 11.41
CA CYS A 69 -14.54 -8.91 10.75
C CYS A 69 -13.90 -8.03 9.67
N TYR A 70 -12.75 -7.43 9.97
CA TYR A 70 -12.02 -6.65 8.97
C TYR A 70 -11.51 -7.51 7.82
N ALA A 71 -10.96 -8.70 8.10
CA ALA A 71 -10.48 -9.61 7.05
C ALA A 71 -11.61 -9.96 6.07
N ALA A 72 -12.82 -10.27 6.58
CA ALA A 72 -13.97 -10.55 5.72
C ALA A 72 -14.29 -9.38 4.77
N VAL A 73 -14.22 -8.14 5.26
CA VAL A 73 -14.46 -6.93 4.43
C VAL A 73 -13.28 -6.67 3.49
N ALA A 74 -12.04 -6.85 3.94
CA ALA A 74 -10.84 -6.54 3.17
C ALA A 74 -10.62 -7.51 2.00
N PHE A 75 -10.95 -8.78 2.16
CA PHE A 75 -10.83 -9.78 1.09
C PHE A 75 -12.06 -9.83 0.17
N ALA A 76 -13.19 -9.24 0.56
CA ALA A 76 -14.38 -9.18 -0.31
C ALA A 76 -14.12 -8.27 -1.53
N GLY A 77 -14.37 -8.81 -2.74
CA GLY A 77 -14.17 -8.07 -3.99
C GLY A 77 -12.71 -7.58 -4.17
N LEU A 78 -11.75 -8.40 -3.81
CA LEU A 78 -10.33 -8.05 -3.93
C LEU A 78 -9.84 -8.12 -5.38
N GLY A 79 -10.42 -9.00 -6.18
CA GLY A 79 -10.09 -9.27 -7.57
C GLY A 79 -10.54 -10.68 -7.96
N ASP A 80 -10.60 -10.94 -9.25
CA ASP A 80 -10.94 -12.26 -9.77
C ASP A 80 -9.83 -13.26 -9.42
N MET A 81 -10.25 -14.50 -9.14
CA MET A 81 -9.35 -15.61 -8.82
C MET A 81 -8.90 -16.37 -10.08
N THR A 82 -9.40 -15.97 -11.23
CA THR A 82 -9.06 -16.51 -12.55
C THR A 82 -8.48 -15.42 -13.43
N ALA A 83 -7.51 -15.77 -14.22
CA ALA A 83 -6.94 -14.98 -15.31
C ALA A 83 -6.11 -15.95 -16.16
N PRO A 84 -5.80 -15.65 -17.43
CA PRO A 84 -4.93 -16.48 -18.24
C PRO A 84 -3.59 -16.77 -17.56
N GLN A 85 -3.17 -18.03 -17.54
CA GLN A 85 -1.92 -18.51 -16.93
C GLN A 85 -0.95 -19.05 -17.98
N SER A 86 -1.44 -19.35 -19.19
CA SER A 86 -0.64 -19.77 -20.32
C SER A 86 -0.36 -18.61 -21.28
N TRP A 87 0.75 -18.70 -22.02
CA TRP A 87 1.23 -17.58 -22.85
C TRP A 87 1.70 -18.08 -24.21
N CYS A 88 1.17 -17.50 -25.28
CA CYS A 88 1.82 -17.56 -26.59
C CYS A 88 3.02 -16.60 -26.57
N ARG A 89 4.23 -17.13 -26.65
CA ARG A 89 5.49 -16.37 -26.58
C ARG A 89 6.04 -16.11 -27.96
N PHE A 90 6.15 -14.86 -28.33
CA PHE A 90 6.85 -14.40 -29.53
C PHE A 90 8.26 -14.00 -29.12
N THR A 91 9.26 -14.77 -29.55
CA THR A 91 10.66 -14.54 -29.16
C THR A 91 11.36 -13.52 -30.03
N ASP A 92 10.86 -13.33 -31.25
CA ASP A 92 11.50 -12.50 -32.26
C ASP A 92 10.50 -11.58 -32.96
N ARG A 93 10.98 -10.44 -33.41
CA ARG A 93 10.24 -9.54 -34.26
C ARG A 93 9.83 -10.21 -35.57
N GLY A 94 8.57 -10.06 -35.96
CA GLY A 94 8.04 -10.63 -37.22
C GLY A 94 7.53 -12.06 -37.08
N GLN A 95 7.71 -12.69 -35.90
CA GLN A 95 7.03 -13.93 -35.59
C GLN A 95 5.53 -13.69 -35.52
N TYR A 96 4.72 -14.63 -35.98
CA TYR A 96 3.28 -14.43 -36.03
C TYR A 96 2.49 -15.64 -35.51
N ALA A 97 1.28 -15.37 -35.05
CA ALA A 97 0.23 -16.35 -34.81
C ALA A 97 -0.76 -16.31 -35.97
N LEU A 98 -1.09 -17.47 -36.53
CA LEU A 98 -2.10 -17.62 -37.59
C LEU A 98 -3.31 -18.33 -37.00
N ILE A 99 -4.50 -17.76 -37.22
CA ILE A 99 -5.79 -18.24 -36.73
C ILE A 99 -6.72 -18.39 -37.93
N ASP A 100 -7.24 -19.59 -38.17
CA ASP A 100 -8.30 -19.87 -39.15
C ASP A 100 -9.64 -19.99 -38.38
N LEU A 101 -10.58 -19.12 -38.66
CA LEU A 101 -11.91 -19.11 -38.04
C LEU A 101 -12.84 -20.21 -38.58
N GLY A 102 -12.41 -20.92 -39.63
CA GLY A 102 -13.18 -21.99 -40.27
C GLY A 102 -14.11 -21.49 -41.40
N GLU A 103 -14.66 -20.29 -41.27
CA GLU A 103 -15.54 -19.63 -42.24
C GLU A 103 -15.33 -18.12 -42.31
N ASP A 104 -15.80 -17.51 -43.39
CA ASP A 104 -15.76 -16.04 -43.49
C ASP A 104 -16.71 -15.42 -42.45
N THR A 105 -16.16 -14.61 -41.55
CA THR A 105 -16.87 -14.00 -40.45
C THR A 105 -16.64 -12.49 -40.44
N GLU A 106 -17.70 -11.69 -40.24
CA GLU A 106 -17.58 -10.26 -39.99
C GLU A 106 -17.10 -10.03 -38.54
N ILE A 107 -15.84 -9.60 -38.38
CA ILE A 107 -15.19 -9.43 -37.08
C ILE A 107 -15.48 -8.02 -36.55
N GLY A 108 -16.16 -7.92 -35.41
CA GLY A 108 -16.46 -6.65 -34.73
C GLY A 108 -15.38 -6.20 -33.77
N MET A 109 -14.86 -7.13 -32.95
CA MET A 109 -13.92 -6.81 -31.88
C MET A 109 -13.00 -7.99 -31.55
N ILE A 110 -11.78 -7.67 -31.17
CA ILE A 110 -10.83 -8.62 -30.54
C ILE A 110 -10.61 -8.18 -29.09
N ARG A 111 -10.86 -9.08 -28.13
CA ARG A 111 -10.45 -8.95 -26.73
C ARG A 111 -9.24 -9.80 -26.48
N TYR A 112 -8.22 -9.23 -25.82
CA TYR A 112 -6.96 -9.95 -25.60
C TYR A 112 -6.37 -9.62 -24.23
N TYR A 113 -5.60 -10.57 -23.66
CA TYR A 113 -4.93 -10.41 -22.38
C TYR A 113 -3.43 -10.19 -22.57
N ALA A 114 -2.96 -8.99 -22.25
CA ALA A 114 -1.57 -8.60 -22.41
C ALA A 114 -0.68 -9.21 -21.32
N GLY A 115 0.41 -9.89 -21.72
CA GLY A 115 1.39 -10.51 -20.83
C GLY A 115 2.64 -9.67 -20.60
N LEU A 116 3.80 -10.34 -20.55
CA LEU A 116 5.10 -9.67 -20.35
C LEU A 116 5.61 -9.02 -21.64
N HIS A 117 6.54 -8.09 -21.45
CA HIS A 117 7.20 -7.27 -22.46
C HIS A 117 6.26 -6.23 -23.09
N THR A 118 6.82 -5.33 -23.91
CA THR A 118 6.08 -4.22 -24.51
C THR A 118 6.34 -4.10 -26.00
N GLY A 119 5.30 -3.81 -26.75
CA GLY A 119 5.30 -3.69 -28.20
C GLY A 119 3.87 -3.66 -28.74
N GLN A 120 3.67 -4.21 -29.92
CA GLN A 120 2.36 -4.35 -30.57
C GLN A 120 2.31 -5.59 -31.45
N TYR A 121 1.11 -6.07 -31.72
CA TYR A 121 0.84 -7.13 -32.68
C TYR A 121 0.11 -6.51 -33.87
N GLN A 122 0.81 -6.43 -35.04
CA GLN A 122 0.19 -6.00 -36.26
C GLN A 122 -0.85 -7.03 -36.68
N MET A 123 -2.13 -6.64 -36.71
CA MET A 123 -3.22 -7.51 -37.11
C MET A 123 -3.43 -7.42 -38.62
N GLN A 124 -3.55 -8.57 -39.26
CA GLN A 124 -3.81 -8.70 -40.67
C GLN A 124 -4.95 -9.71 -40.88
N LEU A 125 -5.83 -9.41 -41.82
CA LEU A 125 -6.99 -10.23 -42.19
C LEU A 125 -6.84 -10.78 -43.61
N SER A 126 -7.40 -11.95 -43.84
CA SER A 126 -7.42 -12.58 -45.16
C SER A 126 -8.64 -13.49 -45.31
N ASP A 127 -9.14 -13.61 -46.54
CA ASP A 127 -10.25 -14.51 -46.89
C ASP A 127 -9.70 -15.88 -47.39
N ASP A 128 -8.51 -15.89 -48.00
CA ASP A 128 -7.93 -17.03 -48.65
C ASP A 128 -6.63 -17.54 -48.00
N GLY A 129 -6.08 -16.80 -47.03
CA GLY A 129 -4.79 -17.09 -46.38
C GLY A 129 -3.57 -16.69 -47.21
N GLU A 130 -3.74 -16.17 -48.43
CA GLU A 130 -2.67 -15.77 -49.35
C GLU A 130 -2.55 -14.25 -49.46
N VAL A 131 -3.67 -13.54 -49.61
CA VAL A 131 -3.72 -12.09 -49.74
C VAL A 131 -4.11 -11.46 -48.37
N TRP A 132 -3.22 -10.67 -47.83
CA TRP A 132 -3.36 -10.08 -46.50
C TRP A 132 -3.61 -8.58 -46.58
N ARG A 133 -4.62 -8.12 -45.84
CA ARG A 133 -4.94 -6.70 -45.63
C ARG A 133 -4.63 -6.32 -44.20
N ASP A 134 -4.15 -5.09 -44.01
CA ASP A 134 -3.86 -4.53 -42.70
C ASP A 134 -5.17 -4.18 -41.96
N ALA A 135 -5.28 -4.59 -40.71
CA ALA A 135 -6.42 -4.31 -39.83
C ALA A 135 -6.00 -3.59 -38.54
N GLY A 136 -4.82 -2.96 -38.54
CA GLY A 136 -4.31 -2.18 -37.41
C GLY A 136 -3.44 -2.98 -36.46
N ALA A 137 -3.32 -2.57 -35.21
CA ALA A 137 -2.42 -3.19 -34.26
C ALA A 137 -3.04 -3.32 -32.86
N LEU A 138 -2.85 -4.48 -32.23
CA LEU A 138 -3.14 -4.71 -30.83
C LEU A 138 -1.97 -4.18 -30.01
N GLU A 139 -2.20 -3.13 -29.26
CA GLU A 139 -1.16 -2.47 -28.46
C GLU A 139 -0.89 -3.23 -27.14
N GLN A 140 0.37 -3.35 -26.77
CA GLN A 140 0.83 -3.87 -25.49
C GLN A 140 1.87 -2.91 -24.90
N GLY A 141 1.42 -1.73 -24.48
CA GLY A 141 2.28 -0.75 -23.83
C GLY A 141 2.60 -1.12 -22.38
N TYR A 142 3.53 -0.40 -21.75
CA TYR A 142 3.92 -0.67 -20.38
C TYR A 142 2.75 -0.54 -19.38
N ALA A 143 1.73 0.24 -19.71
CA ALA A 143 0.54 0.44 -18.89
C ALA A 143 -0.53 -0.63 -19.09
N ASP A 144 -0.36 -1.52 -20.07
CA ASP A 144 -1.37 -2.48 -20.50
C ASP A 144 -1.13 -3.89 -19.98
N LEU A 145 0.00 -4.13 -19.34
CA LEU A 145 0.42 -5.46 -18.90
C LEU A 145 -0.54 -6.04 -17.84
N PHE A 146 -0.87 -7.31 -18.00
CA PHE A 146 -1.81 -8.05 -17.16
C PHE A 146 -3.20 -7.41 -17.11
N LYS A 147 -3.67 -7.00 -18.32
CA LYS A 147 -4.99 -6.44 -18.54
C LYS A 147 -5.69 -7.10 -19.70
N TRP A 148 -6.99 -7.18 -19.59
CA TRP A 148 -7.88 -7.37 -20.71
C TRP A 148 -8.05 -6.06 -21.47
N LEU A 149 -7.84 -6.10 -22.76
CA LEU A 149 -7.92 -4.96 -23.68
C LEU A 149 -8.88 -5.30 -24.81
N ASP A 150 -9.65 -4.31 -25.25
CA ASP A 150 -10.58 -4.43 -26.36
C ASP A 150 -10.06 -3.65 -27.56
N TYR A 151 -10.03 -4.28 -28.72
CA TYR A 151 -9.73 -3.68 -30.01
C TYR A 151 -10.98 -3.79 -30.89
N SER A 152 -11.67 -2.67 -31.13
CA SER A 152 -12.85 -2.60 -31.99
C SER A 152 -12.42 -2.20 -33.40
N LEU A 153 -12.64 -3.07 -34.39
CA LEU A 153 -12.24 -2.83 -35.78
C LEU A 153 -12.96 -1.58 -36.35
N ALA A 154 -14.25 -1.42 -36.04
CA ALA A 154 -15.02 -0.28 -36.49
C ALA A 154 -14.55 1.06 -35.87
N ALA A 155 -14.14 1.05 -34.58
CA ALA A 155 -13.64 2.25 -33.91
C ALA A 155 -12.26 2.68 -34.46
N GLU A 156 -11.46 1.75 -34.92
CA GLU A 156 -10.15 1.98 -35.56
C GLU A 156 -10.26 2.28 -37.07
N GLY A 157 -11.48 2.28 -37.62
CA GLY A 157 -11.72 2.64 -39.01
C GLY A 157 -11.34 1.58 -40.04
N VAL A 158 -11.34 0.31 -39.64
CA VAL A 158 -11.15 -0.81 -40.57
C VAL A 158 -12.40 -0.98 -41.42
N GLU A 159 -12.29 -0.75 -42.74
CA GLU A 159 -13.43 -0.73 -43.65
C GLU A 159 -13.96 -2.14 -44.00
N ASP A 160 -13.04 -3.11 -44.19
CA ASP A 160 -13.36 -4.49 -44.53
C ASP A 160 -12.97 -5.43 -43.39
N THR A 161 -13.98 -5.79 -42.61
CA THR A 161 -13.82 -6.59 -41.38
C THR A 161 -14.19 -8.06 -41.58
N THR A 162 -14.67 -8.47 -42.76
CA THR A 162 -14.99 -9.88 -43.06
C THR A 162 -13.73 -10.63 -43.39
N ALA A 163 -13.44 -11.72 -42.72
CA ALA A 163 -12.27 -12.54 -42.95
C ALA A 163 -12.47 -13.95 -42.41
N ARG A 164 -11.76 -14.90 -42.98
CA ARG A 164 -11.59 -16.26 -42.46
C ARG A 164 -10.33 -16.37 -41.62
N TYR A 165 -9.26 -15.66 -42.01
CA TYR A 165 -7.96 -15.77 -41.34
C TYR A 165 -7.57 -14.48 -40.64
N ILE A 166 -7.04 -14.63 -39.41
CA ILE A 166 -6.41 -13.55 -38.65
C ILE A 166 -4.94 -13.89 -38.48
N ARG A 167 -4.05 -12.92 -38.73
CA ARG A 167 -2.62 -13.04 -38.44
C ARG A 167 -2.16 -11.92 -37.53
N LEU A 168 -1.58 -12.29 -36.37
CA LEU A 168 -1.01 -11.38 -35.40
C LEU A 168 0.51 -11.42 -35.51
N VAL A 169 1.12 -10.35 -36.01
CA VAL A 169 2.58 -10.26 -36.24
C VAL A 169 3.23 -9.44 -35.17
N SER A 170 4.13 -10.02 -34.41
CA SER A 170 4.80 -9.37 -33.27
C SER A 170 5.84 -8.34 -33.73
N SER A 171 5.87 -7.18 -33.06
CA SER A 171 6.87 -6.13 -33.28
C SER A 171 8.17 -6.33 -32.49
N ALA A 172 8.16 -7.17 -31.45
CA ALA A 172 9.26 -7.41 -30.52
C ALA A 172 9.09 -8.77 -29.83
N GLU A 173 9.95 -9.10 -28.88
CA GLU A 173 9.69 -10.17 -27.91
C GLU A 173 8.46 -9.78 -27.06
N LEU A 174 7.40 -10.61 -27.11
CA LEU A 174 6.11 -10.36 -26.44
C LEU A 174 5.50 -11.66 -25.94
N SER A 175 4.67 -11.55 -24.90
CA SER A 175 3.83 -12.65 -24.43
C SER A 175 2.37 -12.23 -24.48
N LEU A 176 1.56 -12.98 -25.24
CA LEU A 176 0.13 -12.79 -25.36
C LEU A 176 -0.58 -13.96 -24.64
N GLY A 177 -1.52 -13.64 -23.78
CA GLY A 177 -2.39 -14.63 -23.15
C GLY A 177 -3.59 -14.95 -24.03
N GLU A 178 -4.74 -15.02 -23.41
CA GLU A 178 -5.98 -15.42 -24.06
C GLU A 178 -6.48 -14.37 -25.06
N VAL A 179 -7.08 -14.83 -26.17
CA VAL A 179 -7.70 -14.00 -27.21
C VAL A 179 -9.14 -14.47 -27.44
N ALA A 180 -10.08 -13.54 -27.43
CA ALA A 180 -11.47 -13.78 -27.81
C ALA A 180 -11.84 -12.95 -29.03
N VAL A 181 -12.44 -13.57 -30.03
CA VAL A 181 -12.93 -12.92 -31.26
C VAL A 181 -14.44 -12.75 -31.13
N TYR A 182 -14.95 -11.57 -31.47
CA TYR A 182 -16.36 -11.25 -31.44
C TYR A 182 -16.83 -10.87 -32.85
N ASP A 183 -18.03 -11.34 -33.23
CA ASP A 183 -18.68 -10.94 -34.46
C ASP A 183 -19.16 -9.46 -34.43
N ALA A 184 -19.74 -9.00 -35.55
CA ALA A 184 -20.29 -7.65 -35.66
C ALA A 184 -21.48 -7.39 -34.73
N GLU A 185 -22.22 -8.42 -34.35
CA GLU A 185 -23.33 -8.39 -33.39
C GLU A 185 -22.87 -8.38 -31.92
N GLY A 186 -21.57 -8.62 -31.66
CA GLY A 186 -20.98 -8.64 -30.33
C GLY A 186 -21.06 -10.01 -29.63
N ASN A 187 -21.32 -11.09 -30.37
CA ASN A 187 -21.27 -12.44 -29.84
C ASN A 187 -19.83 -12.96 -29.91
N MET A 188 -19.36 -13.60 -28.86
CA MET A 188 -18.07 -14.25 -28.82
C MET A 188 -18.13 -15.53 -29.66
N LEU A 189 -17.19 -15.69 -30.59
CA LEU A 189 -17.06 -16.89 -31.42
C LEU A 189 -16.51 -18.05 -30.59
N ASP A 190 -16.92 -19.28 -30.92
CA ASP A 190 -16.43 -20.47 -30.21
C ASP A 190 -15.03 -20.84 -30.74
N ALA A 191 -14.02 -20.71 -29.88
CA ALA A 191 -12.64 -21.04 -30.22
C ALA A 191 -12.42 -22.54 -30.53
N ALA A 192 -13.38 -23.41 -30.21
CA ALA A 192 -13.35 -24.80 -30.59
C ALA A 192 -13.46 -25.02 -32.11
N ASP A 193 -14.02 -24.05 -32.83
CA ASP A 193 -14.11 -24.08 -34.29
C ASP A 193 -12.85 -23.56 -35.01
N PHE A 194 -11.92 -22.97 -34.25
CA PHE A 194 -10.69 -22.38 -34.81
C PHE A 194 -9.61 -23.45 -35.07
N SER A 195 -8.83 -23.19 -36.12
CA SER A 195 -7.59 -23.91 -36.38
C SER A 195 -6.39 -23.00 -36.28
N TYR A 196 -5.35 -23.41 -35.57
CA TYR A 196 -4.14 -22.62 -35.33
C TYR A 196 -2.91 -23.51 -35.14
N ASP A 197 -1.73 -22.93 -35.26
CA ASP A 197 -0.47 -23.65 -34.99
C ASP A 197 -0.39 -24.05 -33.50
N ALA A 198 0.24 -25.16 -33.21
CA ALA A 198 0.36 -25.71 -31.85
C ALA A 198 0.99 -24.72 -30.86
N GLY A 199 1.88 -23.83 -31.32
CA GLY A 199 2.48 -22.78 -30.52
C GLY A 199 1.50 -21.64 -30.13
N CYS A 200 0.35 -21.57 -30.82
CA CYS A 200 -0.71 -20.59 -30.56
C CYS A 200 -1.83 -21.13 -29.66
N ALA A 201 -1.79 -22.40 -29.25
CA ALA A 201 -2.80 -22.98 -28.36
C ALA A 201 -3.04 -22.16 -27.09
N PRO A 202 -2.03 -21.53 -26.45
CA PRO A 202 -2.24 -20.65 -25.30
C PRO A 202 -3.09 -19.39 -25.56
N LEU A 203 -3.47 -19.10 -26.80
CA LEU A 203 -4.38 -18.01 -27.12
C LEU A 203 -5.86 -18.37 -26.91
N PHE A 204 -6.18 -19.69 -26.78
CA PHE A 204 -7.54 -20.19 -26.82
C PHE A 204 -7.83 -21.31 -25.81
N ASP A 205 -6.92 -21.61 -24.88
CA ASP A 205 -7.06 -22.74 -23.95
C ASP A 205 -7.71 -22.35 -22.60
N GLU A 206 -7.94 -21.07 -22.38
CA GLU A 206 -8.52 -20.55 -21.12
C GLU A 206 -9.70 -19.58 -21.40
N GLN A 207 -10.55 -19.88 -22.42
CA GLN A 207 -11.68 -19.03 -22.84
C GLN A 207 -12.71 -18.73 -21.74
N ASP A 208 -12.79 -19.57 -20.73
CA ASP A 208 -13.63 -19.36 -19.54
C ASP A 208 -13.12 -18.22 -18.64
N THR A 209 -11.88 -17.75 -18.86
CA THR A 209 -11.32 -16.60 -18.15
C THR A 209 -11.69 -15.26 -18.79
N VAL A 210 -12.22 -15.26 -20.03
CA VAL A 210 -12.59 -14.05 -20.76
C VAL A 210 -13.73 -13.33 -20.05
N PRO A 211 -13.51 -12.12 -19.52
CA PRO A 211 -14.55 -11.44 -18.77
C PRO A 211 -15.63 -10.86 -19.68
N VAL A 212 -16.85 -10.76 -19.20
CA VAL A 212 -17.92 -10.03 -19.89
C VAL A 212 -17.52 -8.57 -20.14
N ARG A 213 -16.70 -8.00 -19.23
CA ARG A 213 -16.17 -6.65 -19.32
C ARG A 213 -14.81 -6.53 -18.62
N PRO A 214 -13.80 -5.94 -19.27
CA PRO A 214 -12.57 -5.54 -18.62
C PRO A 214 -12.81 -4.54 -17.48
N SER A 215 -12.13 -4.74 -16.34
CA SER A 215 -12.21 -3.85 -15.19
C SER A 215 -11.03 -4.09 -14.24
N TYR A 216 -10.91 -3.27 -13.18
CA TYR A 216 -9.93 -3.50 -12.12
C TYR A 216 -10.09 -4.86 -11.42
N MET A 217 -11.23 -5.54 -11.57
CA MET A 217 -11.48 -6.86 -10.96
C MET A 217 -10.70 -7.96 -11.68
N ASN A 218 -10.55 -7.87 -13.00
CA ASN A 218 -9.90 -8.88 -13.85
C ASN A 218 -8.61 -8.39 -14.51
N SER A 219 -8.16 -7.18 -14.19
CA SER A 219 -6.99 -6.54 -14.77
C SER A 219 -6.16 -5.82 -13.73
N SER A 220 -4.89 -5.57 -14.01
CA SER A 220 -4.02 -4.72 -13.20
C SER A 220 -4.48 -3.26 -13.28
N TYR A 221 -4.19 -2.48 -12.25
CA TYR A 221 -4.41 -1.04 -12.25
C TYR A 221 -3.28 -0.32 -11.50
N PHE A 222 -3.05 0.93 -11.84
CA PHE A 222 -2.05 1.81 -11.24
C PHE A 222 -0.68 1.13 -11.13
N ASP A 223 -0.02 1.14 -9.97
CA ASP A 223 1.34 0.61 -9.78
C ASP A 223 1.43 -0.93 -9.78
N GLU A 224 0.31 -1.67 -9.92
CA GLU A 224 0.34 -3.12 -10.06
C GLU A 224 1.11 -3.55 -11.31
N ILE A 225 1.03 -2.77 -12.40
CA ILE A 225 1.81 -2.98 -13.63
C ILE A 225 3.33 -3.01 -13.41
N TYR A 226 3.82 -2.44 -12.32
CA TYR A 226 5.24 -2.45 -11.95
C TYR A 226 5.55 -3.57 -10.96
N HIS A 227 4.79 -3.64 -9.87
CA HIS A 227 5.14 -4.50 -8.73
C HIS A 227 4.68 -5.94 -8.90
N ALA A 228 3.47 -6.19 -9.44
CA ALA A 228 3.01 -7.55 -9.76
C ALA A 228 3.80 -8.13 -10.93
N ARG A 229 4.08 -7.32 -11.96
CA ARG A 229 4.99 -7.68 -13.06
C ARG A 229 6.34 -8.14 -12.53
N THR A 230 7.01 -7.33 -11.74
CA THR A 230 8.35 -7.66 -11.23
C THR A 230 8.32 -8.86 -10.28
N ALA A 231 7.23 -9.07 -9.54
CA ALA A 231 7.07 -10.28 -8.76
C ALA A 231 6.99 -11.54 -9.65
N LEU A 232 6.32 -11.49 -10.81
CA LEU A 232 6.30 -12.55 -11.79
C LEU A 232 7.67 -12.74 -12.44
N GLU A 233 8.35 -11.65 -12.84
CA GLU A 233 9.71 -11.69 -13.39
C GLU A 233 10.69 -12.41 -12.43
N HIS A 234 10.57 -12.17 -11.11
CA HIS A 234 11.34 -12.92 -10.10
C HIS A 234 10.96 -14.42 -10.07
N ILE A 235 9.68 -14.76 -10.24
CA ILE A 235 9.23 -16.17 -10.26
C ILE A 235 9.75 -16.90 -11.48
N GLU A 236 9.73 -16.25 -12.65
CA GLU A 236 10.20 -16.79 -13.93
C GLU A 236 11.72 -16.65 -14.13
N ASN A 237 12.43 -16.09 -13.15
CA ASN A 237 13.87 -15.82 -13.22
C ASN A 237 14.26 -14.93 -14.41
N VAL A 238 13.40 -13.95 -14.74
CA VAL A 238 13.66 -12.88 -15.70
C VAL A 238 14.23 -11.69 -14.97
N TYR A 239 15.13 -10.92 -15.61
CA TYR A 239 15.67 -9.71 -15.00
C TYR A 239 14.57 -8.67 -14.78
N PRO A 240 14.39 -8.14 -13.55
CA PRO A 240 13.24 -7.34 -13.21
C PRO A 240 13.21 -5.99 -13.94
N TYR A 241 12.02 -5.57 -14.36
CA TYR A 241 11.78 -4.25 -14.95
C TYR A 241 11.80 -3.13 -13.92
N GLU A 242 11.05 -3.32 -12.81
CA GLU A 242 10.96 -2.32 -11.75
C GLU A 242 12.13 -2.49 -10.77
N ILE A 243 13.20 -1.73 -10.98
CA ILE A 243 14.43 -1.74 -10.19
C ILE A 243 14.64 -0.45 -9.39
N THR A 244 13.61 0.43 -9.30
CA THR A 244 13.68 1.71 -8.58
C THR A 244 13.45 1.58 -7.07
N HIS A 245 13.09 0.37 -6.61
CA HIS A 245 12.90 0.04 -5.20
C HIS A 245 13.55 -1.30 -4.85
N PRO A 246 13.94 -1.51 -3.58
CA PRO A 246 14.47 -2.79 -3.12
C PRO A 246 13.51 -3.96 -3.37
N PRO A 247 14.01 -5.21 -3.52
CA PRO A 247 13.20 -6.31 -4.04
C PRO A 247 12.24 -6.98 -3.05
N LEU A 248 12.52 -6.97 -1.73
CA LEU A 248 11.78 -7.79 -0.74
C LEU A 248 10.26 -7.59 -0.78
N GLY A 249 9.78 -6.37 -1.02
CA GLY A 249 8.34 -6.11 -1.12
C GLY A 249 7.70 -6.84 -2.30
N LYS A 250 8.41 -6.93 -3.43
CA LYS A 250 7.97 -7.65 -4.64
C LYS A 250 8.06 -9.16 -4.45
N GLU A 251 9.09 -9.64 -3.73
CA GLU A 251 9.18 -11.04 -3.31
C GLU A 251 7.98 -11.49 -2.47
N ILE A 252 7.51 -10.61 -1.57
CA ILE A 252 6.32 -10.90 -0.77
C ILE A 252 5.07 -10.97 -1.67
N ILE A 253 4.90 -10.08 -2.65
CA ILE A 253 3.82 -10.17 -3.65
C ILE A 253 3.89 -11.49 -4.39
N GLY A 254 5.08 -11.92 -4.79
CA GLY A 254 5.33 -13.20 -5.47
C GLY A 254 4.85 -14.44 -4.69
N ILE A 255 4.80 -14.37 -3.35
CA ILE A 255 4.21 -15.47 -2.55
C ILE A 255 2.71 -15.64 -2.88
N GLY A 256 1.96 -14.53 -2.99
CA GLY A 256 0.54 -14.57 -3.35
C GLY A 256 0.32 -15.12 -4.76
N ILE A 257 1.16 -14.69 -5.73
CA ILE A 257 1.13 -15.20 -7.10
C ILE A 257 1.42 -16.70 -7.15
N ARG A 258 2.40 -17.20 -6.39
CA ARG A 258 2.70 -18.63 -6.30
C ARG A 258 1.56 -19.46 -5.69
N LEU A 259 0.76 -18.87 -4.81
CA LEU A 259 -0.35 -19.56 -4.14
C LEU A 259 -1.65 -19.57 -4.96
N PHE A 260 -1.92 -18.51 -5.71
CA PHE A 260 -3.22 -18.28 -6.37
C PHE A 260 -3.11 -17.99 -7.88
N GLY A 261 -1.92 -18.19 -8.48
CA GLY A 261 -1.65 -17.85 -9.87
C GLY A 261 -1.42 -16.34 -10.10
N MET A 262 -1.02 -15.99 -11.33
CA MET A 262 -0.91 -14.59 -11.77
C MET A 262 -2.30 -14.03 -12.04
N THR A 263 -3.10 -13.86 -10.98
CA THR A 263 -4.48 -13.37 -10.99
C THR A 263 -4.59 -12.08 -10.17
N PRO A 264 -5.60 -11.23 -10.41
CA PRO A 264 -5.85 -10.04 -9.57
C PRO A 264 -5.94 -10.35 -8.08
N PHE A 265 -6.61 -11.44 -7.70
CA PHE A 265 -6.62 -11.90 -6.31
C PHE A 265 -5.20 -12.30 -5.85
N GLY A 266 -4.45 -13.05 -6.68
CA GLY A 266 -3.13 -13.57 -6.33
C GLY A 266 -2.13 -12.46 -5.99
N TRP A 267 -1.98 -11.47 -6.86
CA TRP A 267 -1.02 -10.40 -6.60
C TRP A 267 -1.46 -9.41 -5.49
N ARG A 268 -2.79 -9.26 -5.21
CA ARG A 268 -3.31 -8.41 -4.13
C ARG A 268 -3.36 -9.10 -2.77
N PHE A 269 -3.35 -10.44 -2.75
CA PHE A 269 -3.56 -11.25 -1.54
C PHE A 269 -2.60 -10.89 -0.40
N MET A 270 -1.29 -10.85 -0.66
CA MET A 270 -0.31 -10.62 0.41
C MET A 270 -0.39 -9.21 0.98
N GLY A 271 -0.64 -8.19 0.15
CA GLY A 271 -0.89 -6.82 0.62
C GLY A 271 -2.06 -6.79 1.61
N THR A 272 -3.19 -7.39 1.24
CA THR A 272 -4.38 -7.48 2.09
C THR A 272 -4.12 -8.26 3.37
N LEU A 273 -3.42 -9.39 3.29
CA LEU A 273 -3.05 -10.18 4.47
C LEU A 273 -2.19 -9.38 5.46
N PHE A 274 -1.19 -8.63 4.96
CA PHE A 274 -0.37 -7.78 5.80
C PHE A 274 -1.18 -6.64 6.42
N GLY A 275 -2.14 -6.05 5.68
CA GLY A 275 -3.09 -5.08 6.21
C GLY A 275 -3.93 -5.65 7.36
N VAL A 276 -4.45 -6.87 7.21
CA VAL A 276 -5.18 -7.59 8.27
C VAL A 276 -4.29 -7.84 9.49
N LEU A 277 -3.04 -8.25 9.27
CA LEU A 277 -2.08 -8.54 10.34
C LEU A 277 -1.60 -7.28 11.08
N MET A 278 -1.70 -6.09 10.48
CA MET A 278 -1.43 -4.83 11.21
C MET A 278 -2.37 -4.65 12.40
N LEU A 279 -3.62 -5.10 12.33
CA LEU A 279 -4.63 -4.88 13.37
C LEU A 279 -4.27 -5.51 14.71
N PRO A 280 -3.94 -6.82 14.80
CA PRO A 280 -3.54 -7.42 16.08
C PRO A 280 -2.24 -6.82 16.64
N ILE A 281 -1.30 -6.44 15.78
CA ILE A 281 -0.05 -5.79 16.19
C ILE A 281 -0.36 -4.42 16.82
N LEU A 282 -1.20 -3.64 16.14
CA LEU A 282 -1.61 -2.31 16.59
C LEU A 282 -2.45 -2.39 17.88
N TYR A 283 -3.38 -3.36 17.98
CA TYR A 283 -4.13 -3.62 19.20
C TYR A 283 -3.21 -3.85 20.39
N VAL A 284 -2.21 -4.72 20.22
CA VAL A 284 -1.21 -5.02 21.26
C VAL A 284 -0.39 -3.76 21.59
N PHE A 285 -0.01 -2.97 20.58
CA PHE A 285 0.76 -1.74 20.79
C PHE A 285 -0.02 -0.73 21.63
N ILE A 286 -1.23 -0.39 21.21
CA ILE A 286 -2.12 0.53 21.93
C ILE A 286 -2.40 0.01 23.34
N ARG A 287 -2.74 -1.27 23.48
CA ARG A 287 -3.06 -1.90 24.77
C ARG A 287 -1.91 -1.84 25.77
N ARG A 288 -0.67 -2.04 25.28
CA ARG A 288 0.53 -1.93 26.12
C ARG A 288 0.85 -0.50 26.50
N MET A 289 0.63 0.44 25.60
CA MET A 289 0.91 1.86 25.82
C MET A 289 -0.13 2.52 26.74
N THR A 290 -1.42 2.23 26.51
CA THR A 290 -2.54 2.90 27.21
C THR A 290 -3.09 2.12 28.41
N ARG A 291 -2.82 0.80 28.50
CA ARG A 291 -3.35 -0.11 29.54
C ARG A 291 -4.88 -0.18 29.55
N SER A 292 -5.54 0.05 28.43
CA SER A 292 -7.01 0.03 28.31
C SER A 292 -7.44 -0.80 27.10
N SER A 293 -8.25 -1.84 27.35
CA SER A 293 -8.84 -2.67 26.31
C SER A 293 -9.82 -1.87 25.45
N ALA A 294 -10.58 -0.93 26.04
CA ALA A 294 -11.51 -0.09 25.30
C ALA A 294 -10.77 0.85 24.32
N ILE A 295 -9.68 1.49 24.77
CA ILE A 295 -8.88 2.36 23.89
C ILE A 295 -8.21 1.53 22.79
N ALA A 296 -7.69 0.34 23.11
CA ALA A 296 -7.09 -0.54 22.13
C ALA A 296 -8.13 -0.99 21.08
N ALA A 297 -9.31 -1.41 21.50
CA ALA A 297 -10.37 -1.82 20.59
C ALA A 297 -10.83 -0.65 19.69
N CYS A 298 -11.15 0.52 20.25
CA CYS A 298 -11.59 1.67 19.48
C CYS A 298 -10.51 2.18 18.52
N GLY A 299 -9.24 2.24 18.97
CA GLY A 299 -8.13 2.63 18.09
C GLY A 299 -7.95 1.62 16.94
N THR A 300 -8.01 0.33 17.21
CA THR A 300 -7.91 -0.69 16.16
C THR A 300 -9.10 -0.63 15.19
N VAL A 301 -10.31 -0.35 15.67
CA VAL A 301 -11.49 -0.16 14.80
C VAL A 301 -11.33 1.09 13.92
N ILE A 302 -10.81 2.20 14.44
CA ILE A 302 -10.54 3.40 13.62
C ILE A 302 -9.56 3.08 12.50
N PHE A 303 -8.47 2.35 12.81
CA PHE A 303 -7.48 1.96 11.80
C PHE A 303 -8.04 0.97 10.77
N ALA A 304 -8.86 0.01 11.23
CA ALA A 304 -9.56 -0.93 10.34
C ALA A 304 -10.49 -0.21 9.35
N PHE A 305 -11.13 0.88 9.78
CA PHE A 305 -12.05 1.68 8.96
C PHE A 305 -11.42 2.99 8.46
N ASP A 306 -10.08 3.09 8.50
CA ASP A 306 -9.40 4.15 7.76
C ASP A 306 -9.36 3.83 6.28
N PHE A 307 -9.55 4.86 5.46
CA PHE A 307 -9.67 4.70 4.01
C PHE A 307 -8.32 4.36 3.38
N MET A 308 -7.25 5.04 3.81
CA MET A 308 -5.90 4.78 3.32
C MET A 308 -5.45 3.36 3.65
N HIS A 309 -5.60 2.93 4.92
CA HIS A 309 -5.27 1.58 5.31
C HIS A 309 -6.04 0.55 4.48
N PHE A 310 -7.35 0.74 4.31
CA PHE A 310 -8.20 -0.20 3.56
C PHE A 310 -7.83 -0.27 2.08
N VAL A 311 -7.71 0.88 1.40
CA VAL A 311 -7.44 0.92 -0.06
C VAL A 311 -6.00 0.52 -0.36
N GLN A 312 -5.02 1.08 0.38
CA GLN A 312 -3.60 0.86 0.10
C GLN A 312 -3.14 -0.56 0.38
N THR A 313 -3.82 -1.29 1.26
CA THR A 313 -3.48 -2.70 1.50
C THR A 313 -4.16 -3.67 0.52
N ARG A 314 -5.08 -3.19 -0.32
CA ARG A 314 -5.79 -3.99 -1.32
C ARG A 314 -5.21 -3.86 -2.74
N ILE A 315 -4.18 -3.06 -2.94
CA ILE A 315 -3.42 -2.95 -4.19
C ILE A 315 -2.06 -3.64 -4.03
N ALA A 316 -1.55 -4.24 -5.09
CA ALA A 316 -0.23 -4.86 -5.08
C ALA A 316 0.88 -3.81 -5.18
N THR A 317 1.14 -3.12 -4.07
CA THR A 317 2.24 -2.16 -3.92
C THR A 317 3.11 -2.51 -2.71
N ILE A 318 4.33 -1.99 -2.69
CA ILE A 318 5.31 -2.27 -1.63
C ILE A 318 5.10 -1.42 -0.37
N ASP A 319 4.24 -0.40 -0.42
CA ASP A 319 3.97 0.51 0.70
C ASP A 319 3.42 -0.21 1.92
N THR A 320 2.50 -1.14 1.71
CA THR A 320 1.89 -1.94 2.77
C THR A 320 2.93 -2.66 3.61
N TYR A 321 3.91 -3.30 2.98
CA TYR A 321 4.97 -4.04 3.70
C TYR A 321 5.87 -3.09 4.48
N SER A 322 6.19 -1.93 3.92
CA SER A 322 6.99 -0.92 4.61
C SER A 322 6.30 -0.43 5.89
N VAL A 323 4.99 -0.13 5.83
CA VAL A 323 4.21 0.31 7.00
C VAL A 323 4.07 -0.79 8.04
N PHE A 324 3.86 -2.03 7.61
CA PHE A 324 3.83 -3.18 8.50
C PHE A 324 5.14 -3.33 9.30
N PHE A 325 6.29 -3.24 8.63
CA PHE A 325 7.58 -3.31 9.30
C PHE A 325 7.87 -2.08 10.17
N ILE A 326 7.45 -0.88 9.76
CA ILE A 326 7.52 0.33 10.60
C ILE A 326 6.71 0.14 11.88
N LEU A 327 5.50 -0.39 11.81
CA LEU A 327 4.67 -0.69 12.98
C LEU A 327 5.38 -1.64 13.96
N LEU A 328 5.99 -2.72 13.45
CA LEU A 328 6.72 -3.70 14.26
C LEU A 328 7.99 -3.11 14.87
N MET A 329 8.83 -2.39 14.10
CA MET A 329 10.06 -1.82 14.62
C MET A 329 9.79 -0.81 15.74
N TYR A 330 8.72 0.00 15.62
CA TYR A 330 8.33 0.95 16.68
C TYR A 330 7.67 0.27 17.88
N LEU A 331 6.85 -0.76 17.68
CA LEU A 331 6.34 -1.58 18.79
C LEU A 331 7.48 -2.15 19.65
N PHE A 332 8.49 -2.74 18.99
CA PHE A 332 9.61 -3.35 19.70
C PHE A 332 10.55 -2.30 20.29
N MET A 333 10.76 -1.16 19.64
CA MET A 333 11.49 -0.03 20.23
C MET A 333 10.75 0.50 21.48
N TRP A 334 9.44 0.66 21.45
CA TRP A 334 8.66 1.01 22.63
C TRP A 334 8.85 0.01 23.78
N ARG A 335 8.82 -1.29 23.47
CA ARG A 335 9.07 -2.33 24.48
C ARG A 335 10.49 -2.30 25.04
N PHE A 336 11.47 -1.91 24.23
CA PHE A 336 12.85 -1.72 24.70
C PHE A 336 12.94 -0.51 25.64
N VAL A 337 12.54 0.68 25.22
CA VAL A 337 12.71 1.91 26.01
C VAL A 337 11.87 1.91 27.29
N SER A 338 10.71 1.23 27.30
CA SER A 338 9.84 1.11 28.46
C SER A 338 10.27 0.03 29.44
N GLY A 339 10.89 -1.06 28.98
CA GLY A 339 11.24 -2.23 29.78
C GLY A 339 12.73 -2.58 29.89
N GLY A 340 13.59 -1.99 29.07
CA GLY A 340 15.05 -2.15 29.08
C GLY A 340 15.58 -3.50 28.58
N ARG A 341 14.76 -4.36 27.97
CA ARG A 341 15.15 -5.70 27.51
C ARG A 341 15.71 -5.66 26.10
N TRP A 342 16.97 -5.99 25.89
CA TRP A 342 17.69 -5.90 24.61
C TRP A 342 17.15 -6.79 23.50
N ARG A 343 16.49 -7.90 23.82
CA ARG A 343 15.79 -8.72 22.81
C ARG A 343 14.78 -7.92 21.99
N TYR A 344 14.15 -6.90 22.56
CA TYR A 344 13.22 -6.05 21.83
C TYR A 344 13.96 -5.04 20.95
N LEU A 345 15.12 -4.58 21.36
CA LEU A 345 15.98 -3.77 20.52
C LEU A 345 16.47 -4.58 19.31
N ALA A 346 16.87 -5.85 19.51
CA ALA A 346 17.21 -6.76 18.42
C ALA A 346 16.06 -6.92 17.41
N LEU A 347 14.84 -7.23 17.89
CA LEU A 347 13.67 -7.36 17.01
C LEU A 347 13.35 -6.05 16.27
N SER A 348 13.52 -4.90 16.93
CA SER A 348 13.36 -3.59 16.27
C SER A 348 14.33 -3.44 15.10
N GLY A 349 15.59 -3.85 15.26
CA GLY A 349 16.61 -3.81 14.21
C GLY A 349 16.35 -4.79 13.06
N VAL A 350 15.91 -6.01 13.36
CA VAL A 350 15.54 -7.00 12.33
C VAL A 350 14.39 -6.45 11.46
N PHE A 351 13.31 -5.91 12.08
CA PHE A 351 12.20 -5.33 11.33
C PHE A 351 12.60 -4.04 10.60
N PHE A 352 13.57 -3.29 11.11
CA PHE A 352 14.15 -2.19 10.34
C PHE A 352 14.83 -2.69 9.06
N GLY A 353 15.59 -3.80 9.13
CA GLY A 353 16.22 -4.42 7.96
C GLY A 353 15.20 -4.91 6.92
N LEU A 354 14.16 -5.63 7.36
CA LEU A 354 13.08 -6.09 6.48
C LEU A 354 12.34 -4.91 5.83
N GLY A 355 12.08 -3.85 6.60
CA GLY A 355 11.47 -2.64 6.07
C GLY A 355 12.34 -1.94 5.03
N ALA A 356 13.63 -1.74 5.31
CA ALA A 356 14.57 -1.10 4.39
C ALA A 356 14.74 -1.91 3.10
N ALA A 357 14.74 -3.23 3.17
CA ALA A 357 14.78 -4.13 2.02
C ALA A 357 13.46 -4.14 1.21
N SER A 358 12.36 -3.62 1.77
CA SER A 358 11.07 -3.47 1.08
C SER A 358 10.92 -2.07 0.46
N LYS A 359 11.31 -1.01 1.17
CA LYS A 359 11.22 0.38 0.68
C LYS A 359 12.14 1.31 1.49
N TRP A 360 12.87 2.19 0.80
CA TRP A 360 13.81 3.12 1.46
C TRP A 360 13.16 4.11 2.43
N THR A 361 11.86 4.34 2.36
CA THR A 361 11.15 5.18 3.34
C THR A 361 11.26 4.64 4.77
N CYS A 362 11.53 3.35 4.97
CA CYS A 362 11.81 2.76 6.27
C CYS A 362 13.11 3.29 6.91
N ILE A 363 14.06 3.82 6.11
CA ILE A 363 15.28 4.47 6.63
C ILE A 363 14.89 5.73 7.42
N TYR A 364 13.86 6.46 6.99
CA TYR A 364 13.34 7.61 7.74
C TYR A 364 12.80 7.18 9.11
N ALA A 365 12.09 6.05 9.15
CA ALA A 365 11.65 5.43 10.41
C ALA A 365 12.84 5.08 11.31
N GLY A 366 13.92 4.54 10.73
CA GLY A 366 15.18 4.23 11.42
C GLY A 366 15.82 5.44 12.08
N ALA A 367 15.79 6.60 11.42
CA ALA A 367 16.27 7.86 12.02
C ALA A 367 15.48 8.23 13.28
N GLY A 368 14.14 8.06 13.24
CA GLY A 368 13.30 8.26 14.43
C GLY A 368 13.62 7.29 15.57
N LEU A 369 13.92 6.02 15.25
CA LEU A 369 14.36 5.04 16.25
C LEU A 369 15.69 5.45 16.88
N ALA A 370 16.65 5.97 16.10
CA ALA A 370 17.93 6.45 16.58
C ALA A 370 17.78 7.62 17.57
N VAL A 371 16.89 8.58 17.26
CA VAL A 371 16.57 9.70 18.15
C VAL A 371 15.96 9.20 19.47
N ILE A 372 14.98 8.28 19.40
CA ILE A 372 14.36 7.67 20.59
C ILE A 372 15.40 6.92 21.44
N TRP A 373 16.27 6.15 20.79
CA TRP A 373 17.35 5.41 21.44
C TRP A 373 18.33 6.35 22.14
N LEU A 374 18.74 7.45 21.48
CA LEU A 374 19.64 8.45 22.06
C LEU A 374 19.01 9.12 23.30
N ILE A 375 17.76 9.55 23.20
CA ILE A 375 17.03 10.14 24.34
C ILE A 375 16.91 9.12 25.48
N TYR A 376 16.63 7.85 25.20
CA TYR A 376 16.60 6.81 26.22
C TYR A 376 17.94 6.76 26.96
N TRP A 377 19.09 6.74 26.28
CA TRP A 377 20.39 6.68 26.93
C TRP A 377 20.74 7.96 27.68
N ILE A 378 20.34 9.12 27.21
CA ILE A 378 20.45 10.37 27.99
C ILE A 378 19.72 10.24 29.34
N THR A 379 18.52 9.62 29.36
CA THR A 379 17.79 9.39 30.62
C THR A 379 18.51 8.41 31.59
N GLN A 380 19.42 7.58 31.06
CA GLN A 380 20.22 6.60 31.85
C GLN A 380 21.56 7.15 32.30
N ALA A 381 21.99 8.34 31.85
CA ALA A 381 23.37 8.87 32.05
C ALA A 381 23.84 8.89 33.50
N ARG A 382 22.95 9.05 34.47
CA ARG A 382 23.27 9.09 35.91
C ARG A 382 23.27 7.71 36.57
N LYS A 383 23.03 6.61 35.84
CA LYS A 383 22.98 5.27 36.42
C LYS A 383 24.40 4.68 36.59
N PRO A 384 24.59 3.81 37.58
CA PRO A 384 25.87 3.10 37.76
C PRO A 384 26.23 2.31 36.50
N ARG A 385 27.54 2.29 36.18
CA ARG A 385 28.10 1.59 35.00
C ARG A 385 27.50 2.07 33.68
N PHE A 386 27.07 3.33 33.59
CA PHE A 386 26.46 3.91 32.37
C PHE A 386 27.36 3.70 31.15
N ALA A 387 28.63 4.12 31.20
CA ALA A 387 29.54 4.05 30.06
C ALA A 387 29.68 2.62 29.52
N ALA A 388 29.95 1.63 30.38
CA ALA A 388 30.09 0.25 29.95
C ALA A 388 28.82 -0.30 29.29
N ARG A 389 27.66 -0.01 29.88
CA ARG A 389 26.37 -0.43 29.29
C ARG A 389 26.05 0.29 27.98
N PHE A 390 26.40 1.56 27.88
CA PHE A 390 26.18 2.35 26.68
C PHE A 390 27.03 1.82 25.52
N PHE A 391 28.37 1.66 25.72
CA PHE A 391 29.24 1.15 24.66
C PHE A 391 28.91 -0.30 24.26
N LEU A 392 28.53 -1.14 25.21
CA LEU A 392 28.06 -2.49 24.88
C LEU A 392 26.76 -2.47 24.07
N ASN A 393 25.85 -1.54 24.36
CA ASN A 393 24.62 -1.37 23.57
C ASN A 393 24.92 -0.75 22.21
N CYS A 394 25.91 0.12 22.07
CA CYS A 394 26.37 0.58 20.76
C CYS A 394 26.88 -0.59 19.91
N ALA A 395 27.73 -1.45 20.47
CA ALA A 395 28.22 -2.67 19.80
C ALA A 395 27.02 -3.59 19.40
N PHE A 396 26.04 -3.74 20.28
CA PHE A 396 24.81 -4.47 19.98
C PHE A 396 24.03 -3.85 18.83
N CYS A 397 23.93 -2.51 18.78
CA CYS A 397 23.28 -1.80 17.70
C CYS A 397 24.02 -1.94 16.36
N LEU A 398 25.35 -2.01 16.34
CA LEU A 398 26.12 -2.30 15.13
C LEU A 398 25.73 -3.65 14.52
N VAL A 399 25.45 -4.65 15.37
CA VAL A 399 24.98 -5.95 14.87
C VAL A 399 23.54 -5.86 14.35
N PHE A 400 22.60 -5.34 15.15
CA PHE A 400 21.17 -5.45 14.86
C PHE A 400 20.60 -4.31 14.01
N PHE A 401 21.25 -3.15 13.91
CA PHE A 401 20.79 -2.02 13.08
C PHE A 401 21.74 -1.72 11.91
N VAL A 402 22.88 -2.42 11.79
CA VAL A 402 23.77 -2.27 10.65
C VAL A 402 24.02 -3.64 9.99
N ALA A 403 24.69 -4.58 10.65
CA ALA A 403 25.11 -5.83 10.01
C ALA A 403 23.91 -6.68 9.54
N ILE A 404 22.96 -6.97 10.43
CA ILE A 404 21.76 -7.77 10.08
C ILE A 404 20.90 -7.09 9.02
N PRO A 405 20.55 -5.79 9.12
CA PRO A 405 19.86 -5.09 8.04
C PRO A 405 20.58 -5.13 6.69
N LEU A 406 21.89 -4.94 6.67
CA LEU A 406 22.69 -5.04 5.45
C LEU A 406 22.65 -6.45 4.85
N ILE A 407 22.74 -7.49 5.67
CA ILE A 407 22.63 -8.87 5.22
C ILE A 407 21.23 -9.13 4.61
N ILE A 408 20.15 -8.75 5.32
CA ILE A 408 18.78 -8.91 4.82
C ILE A 408 18.62 -8.18 3.49
N TYR A 409 19.10 -6.95 3.42
CA TYR A 409 19.02 -6.12 2.22
C TYR A 409 19.79 -6.74 1.06
N TYR A 410 21.03 -7.15 1.28
CA TYR A 410 21.92 -7.73 0.27
C TYR A 410 21.37 -9.05 -0.27
N VAL A 411 20.91 -9.94 0.62
CA VAL A 411 20.35 -11.24 0.23
C VAL A 411 19.02 -11.10 -0.53
N SER A 412 18.24 -10.03 -0.29
CA SER A 412 16.99 -9.81 -1.01
C SER A 412 17.16 -9.61 -2.52
N TYR A 413 18.37 -9.30 -3.01
CA TYR A 413 18.70 -9.19 -4.43
C TYR A 413 18.95 -10.53 -5.11
N TYR A 414 18.66 -11.67 -4.49
CA TYR A 414 18.91 -13.01 -5.01
C TYR A 414 18.50 -13.18 -6.48
N HIS A 415 17.27 -12.80 -6.83
CA HIS A 415 16.76 -12.95 -8.20
C HIS A 415 17.43 -12.04 -9.22
N TYR A 416 18.02 -10.92 -8.83
CA TYR A 416 18.81 -10.08 -9.73
C TYR A 416 20.09 -10.81 -10.20
N GLY A 417 20.71 -11.58 -9.30
CA GLY A 417 21.89 -12.39 -9.62
C GLY A 417 21.54 -13.58 -10.52
N THR A 418 20.53 -14.37 -10.13
CA THR A 418 20.14 -15.57 -10.89
C THR A 418 19.61 -15.24 -12.28
N ALA A 419 18.86 -14.16 -12.45
CA ALA A 419 18.37 -13.70 -13.74
C ALA A 419 19.50 -13.23 -14.68
N ARG A 420 20.68 -12.90 -14.14
CA ARG A 420 21.91 -12.61 -14.92
C ARG A 420 22.81 -13.83 -15.08
N GLY A 421 22.31 -15.04 -14.79
CA GLY A 421 23.01 -16.30 -15.00
C GLY A 421 23.99 -16.70 -13.90
N LEU A 422 23.97 -16.06 -12.73
CA LEU A 422 24.80 -16.49 -11.60
C LEU A 422 24.22 -17.80 -11.00
N SER A 423 25.08 -18.59 -10.37
CA SER A 423 24.84 -19.98 -9.95
C SER A 423 23.63 -20.21 -9.01
N GLY A 424 23.11 -19.17 -8.36
CA GLY A 424 22.00 -19.27 -7.39
C GLY A 424 22.38 -19.98 -6.06
N GLY A 425 23.61 -20.44 -5.90
CA GLY A 425 24.12 -21.01 -4.65
C GLY A 425 24.54 -19.94 -3.64
N ILE A 426 24.86 -20.38 -2.41
CA ILE A 426 25.34 -19.49 -1.35
C ILE A 426 26.63 -18.76 -1.75
N ASP A 427 27.45 -19.39 -2.58
CA ASP A 427 28.70 -18.83 -3.09
C ASP A 427 28.48 -17.58 -3.96
N MET A 428 27.33 -17.47 -4.59
CA MET A 428 26.95 -16.30 -5.39
C MET A 428 27.08 -15.00 -4.59
N PHE A 429 26.64 -15.01 -3.34
CA PHE A 429 26.66 -13.82 -2.50
C PHE A 429 28.08 -13.29 -2.20
N PHE A 430 29.11 -14.11 -2.43
CA PHE A 430 30.52 -13.74 -2.20
C PHE A 430 31.26 -13.43 -3.50
N THR A 431 30.58 -13.47 -4.65
CA THR A 431 31.18 -13.10 -5.94
C THR A 431 31.20 -11.58 -6.13
N ARG A 432 32.18 -11.11 -6.89
CA ARG A 432 32.24 -9.69 -7.26
C ARG A 432 31.06 -9.30 -8.16
N ASP A 433 30.70 -10.16 -9.09
CA ASP A 433 29.60 -9.91 -10.04
C ASP A 433 28.28 -9.65 -9.30
N TYR A 434 27.99 -10.45 -8.26
CA TYR A 434 26.79 -10.20 -7.45
C TYR A 434 26.86 -8.89 -6.68
N PHE A 435 28.03 -8.56 -6.11
CA PHE A 435 28.22 -7.27 -5.44
C PHE A 435 28.02 -6.11 -6.42
N ASP A 436 28.60 -6.18 -7.61
CA ASP A 436 28.49 -5.13 -8.62
C ASP A 436 27.01 -4.98 -9.06
N ILE A 437 26.26 -6.07 -9.27
CA ILE A 437 24.80 -6.03 -9.55
C ILE A 437 24.03 -5.25 -8.47
N VAL A 438 24.30 -5.57 -7.20
CA VAL A 438 23.61 -4.89 -6.09
C VAL A 438 24.03 -3.43 -6.01
N TRP A 439 25.32 -3.12 -6.17
CA TRP A 439 25.83 -1.76 -6.10
C TRP A 439 25.31 -0.88 -7.23
N ASP A 440 25.35 -1.36 -8.47
CA ASP A 440 24.83 -0.63 -9.65
C ASP A 440 23.34 -0.31 -9.46
N ASN A 441 22.57 -1.23 -8.89
CA ASN A 441 21.17 -0.94 -8.58
C ASN A 441 21.00 0.15 -7.51
N GLN A 442 21.90 0.23 -6.50
CA GLN A 442 21.83 1.34 -5.53
C GLN A 442 22.09 2.69 -6.21
N VAL A 443 23.09 2.74 -7.10
CA VAL A 443 23.41 3.95 -7.88
C VAL A 443 22.21 4.34 -8.75
N TYR A 444 21.65 3.39 -9.48
CA TYR A 444 20.45 3.60 -10.32
C TYR A 444 19.25 4.12 -9.50
N MET A 445 18.95 3.50 -8.35
CA MET A 445 17.86 3.94 -7.48
C MET A 445 18.08 5.37 -6.98
N TRP A 446 19.34 5.69 -6.62
CA TRP A 446 19.67 7.03 -6.15
C TRP A 446 19.47 8.08 -7.26
N GLU A 447 19.99 7.84 -8.46
CA GLU A 447 19.84 8.71 -9.62
C GLU A 447 18.36 8.87 -9.99
N TYR A 448 17.63 7.78 -10.10
CA TYR A 448 16.19 7.80 -10.38
C TYR A 448 15.42 8.68 -9.39
N HIS A 449 15.67 8.50 -8.09
CA HIS A 449 14.94 9.27 -7.07
C HIS A 449 15.41 10.71 -6.93
N SER A 450 16.63 11.04 -7.35
CA SER A 450 17.15 12.42 -7.34
C SER A 450 16.68 13.21 -8.54
N ASP A 451 16.66 12.59 -9.71
CA ASP A 451 16.54 13.29 -11.00
C ASP A 451 15.14 13.18 -11.61
N LEU A 452 14.24 12.39 -10.99
CA LEU A 452 12.90 12.19 -11.53
C LEU A 452 12.14 13.50 -11.69
N VAL A 453 11.94 13.91 -12.93
CA VAL A 453 11.06 15.00 -13.34
C VAL A 453 9.86 14.40 -14.07
N SER A 454 8.72 14.38 -13.41
CA SER A 454 7.48 13.84 -13.97
C SER A 454 6.29 14.64 -13.45
N THR A 455 5.18 14.59 -14.18
CA THR A 455 3.91 15.19 -13.77
C THR A 455 2.85 14.09 -13.69
N HIS A 456 1.95 14.22 -12.73
CA HIS A 456 0.82 13.31 -12.59
C HIS A 456 -0.40 14.10 -12.09
N PRO A 457 -1.61 13.87 -12.66
CA PRO A 457 -2.80 14.67 -12.34
C PRO A 457 -3.22 14.56 -10.87
N TYR A 458 -2.86 13.48 -10.17
CA TYR A 458 -3.20 13.24 -8.76
C TYR A 458 -2.00 13.37 -7.82
N SER A 459 -0.91 14.00 -8.27
CA SER A 459 0.22 14.30 -7.39
C SER A 459 -0.17 15.26 -6.26
N SER A 460 0.44 15.11 -5.10
CA SER A 460 0.16 15.93 -3.94
C SER A 460 1.42 16.15 -3.10
N ARG A 461 1.49 17.30 -2.40
CA ARG A 461 2.59 17.68 -1.53
C ARG A 461 2.29 17.33 -0.08
N TRP A 462 3.33 17.15 0.74
CA TRP A 462 3.24 16.75 2.14
C TRP A 462 2.24 17.57 2.97
N TYR A 463 2.11 18.88 2.75
CA TYR A 463 1.18 19.73 3.50
C TYR A 463 -0.30 19.49 3.14
N GLN A 464 -0.57 18.97 1.94
CA GLN A 464 -1.93 18.61 1.51
C GLN A 464 -2.41 17.33 2.21
N TRP A 465 -1.47 16.43 2.58
CA TRP A 465 -1.80 15.19 3.29
C TRP A 465 -2.29 15.44 4.71
N LEU A 466 -1.76 16.50 5.37
CA LEU A 466 -2.11 16.84 6.76
C LEU A 466 -3.61 17.12 6.95
N VAL A 467 -4.28 17.57 5.90
CA VAL A 467 -5.70 17.93 5.92
C VAL A 467 -6.53 17.15 4.93
N ASP A 468 -5.92 16.12 4.33
CA ASP A 468 -6.58 15.23 3.37
C ASP A 468 -7.11 15.95 2.13
N ALA A 469 -6.39 16.98 1.68
CA ALA A 469 -6.86 17.89 0.65
C ALA A 469 -6.81 17.31 -0.77
N ARG A 470 -5.97 16.29 -1.04
CA ARG A 470 -5.75 15.78 -2.39
C ARG A 470 -5.51 14.26 -2.39
N PRO A 471 -6.58 13.46 -2.45
CA PRO A 471 -6.52 12.02 -2.64
C PRO A 471 -5.82 11.62 -3.94
N ILE A 472 -5.28 10.41 -3.98
CA ILE A 472 -4.88 9.78 -5.23
C ILE A 472 -6.03 8.93 -5.76
N LEU A 473 -6.28 9.01 -7.06
CA LEU A 473 -7.26 8.18 -7.76
C LEU A 473 -6.53 7.00 -8.40
N TYR A 474 -7.04 5.78 -8.18
CA TYR A 474 -6.50 4.54 -8.74
C TYR A 474 -7.28 4.04 -9.93
N TYR A 475 -8.60 4.23 -9.92
CA TYR A 475 -9.49 3.78 -10.98
C TYR A 475 -10.67 4.72 -11.14
N LEU A 476 -11.10 4.95 -12.38
CA LEU A 476 -12.29 5.74 -12.71
C LEU A 476 -12.86 5.27 -14.05
N GLU A 477 -14.12 4.92 -14.05
CA GLU A 477 -14.87 4.56 -15.23
C GLU A 477 -16.29 5.09 -15.12
N TYR A 478 -16.80 5.71 -16.17
CA TYR A 478 -18.18 6.22 -16.28
C TYR A 478 -19.02 5.30 -17.16
N PHE A 479 -20.32 5.22 -16.85
CA PHE A 479 -21.31 4.45 -17.59
C PHE A 479 -22.41 5.36 -18.10
N ASP A 480 -23.03 4.97 -19.23
CA ASP A 480 -24.08 5.76 -19.90
C ASP A 480 -25.36 5.91 -19.06
N ASP A 481 -25.58 5.01 -18.09
CA ASP A 481 -26.74 5.06 -17.18
C ASP A 481 -26.59 6.07 -16.01
N GLY A 482 -25.58 6.93 -16.05
CA GLY A 482 -25.31 7.91 -15.01
C GLY A 482 -24.70 7.34 -13.73
N THR A 483 -24.15 6.11 -13.79
CA THR A 483 -23.33 5.51 -12.75
C THR A 483 -21.85 5.60 -13.07
N LYS A 484 -21.01 5.26 -12.11
CA LYS A 484 -19.55 5.12 -12.28
C LYS A 484 -18.96 4.13 -11.30
N MET A 485 -17.77 3.65 -11.63
CA MET A 485 -16.86 2.95 -10.75
C MET A 485 -15.64 3.84 -10.50
N ALA A 486 -15.32 4.11 -9.27
CA ALA A 486 -14.14 4.92 -8.93
C ALA A 486 -13.65 4.58 -7.53
N PHE A 487 -12.33 4.52 -7.34
CA PHE A 487 -11.74 4.43 -6.01
C PHE A 487 -10.36 5.06 -5.95
N GLY A 488 -9.99 5.50 -4.75
CA GLY A 488 -8.72 6.16 -4.49
C GLY A 488 -8.31 6.08 -3.03
N ALA A 489 -7.04 6.39 -2.76
CA ALA A 489 -6.47 6.32 -1.42
C ALA A 489 -6.33 7.71 -0.80
N PHE A 490 -6.85 7.84 0.42
CA PHE A 490 -6.82 9.02 1.29
C PHE A 490 -7.23 8.60 2.71
N LEU A 491 -6.99 9.43 3.73
CA LEU A 491 -7.37 9.08 5.09
C LEU A 491 -8.87 9.30 5.32
N ASN A 492 -9.44 8.64 6.34
CA ASN A 492 -10.73 9.04 6.86
C ASN A 492 -10.63 10.48 7.43
N PRO A 493 -11.38 11.46 6.89
CA PRO A 493 -11.16 12.87 7.22
C PRO A 493 -11.24 13.20 8.71
N VAL A 494 -12.18 12.56 9.42
CA VAL A 494 -12.34 12.77 10.87
C VAL A 494 -11.16 12.18 11.64
N PHE A 495 -10.67 11.03 11.24
CA PHE A 495 -9.47 10.46 11.83
C PHE A 495 -8.22 11.31 11.50
N CYS A 496 -8.03 11.73 10.26
CA CYS A 496 -6.93 12.58 9.83
C CYS A 496 -6.84 13.85 10.68
N TRP A 497 -7.93 14.60 10.79
CA TRP A 497 -7.94 15.88 11.48
C TRP A 497 -7.88 15.73 13.00
N ALA A 498 -8.61 14.77 13.58
CA ALA A 498 -8.51 14.48 15.02
C ALA A 498 -7.11 13.98 15.40
N GLY A 499 -6.51 13.12 14.57
CA GLY A 499 -5.15 12.62 14.73
C GLY A 499 -4.10 13.74 14.68
N LEU A 500 -4.23 14.67 13.73
CA LEU A 500 -3.34 15.82 13.63
C LEU A 500 -3.41 16.71 14.88
N LEU A 501 -4.62 17.04 15.34
CA LEU A 501 -4.82 17.78 16.60
C LEU A 501 -4.24 17.01 17.80
N ALA A 502 -4.36 15.66 17.79
CA ALA A 502 -3.78 14.83 18.83
C ALA A 502 -2.24 14.82 18.80
N ILE A 503 -1.59 14.93 17.63
CA ILE A 503 -0.13 15.12 17.53
C ILE A 503 0.29 16.43 18.21
N PHE A 504 -0.41 17.55 17.93
CA PHE A 504 -0.12 18.81 18.62
C PHE A 504 -0.32 18.70 20.14
N ALA A 505 -1.39 18.04 20.59
CA ALA A 505 -1.62 17.77 22.01
C ALA A 505 -0.48 16.97 22.64
N ASN A 506 -0.01 15.91 21.94
CA ASN A 506 1.13 15.11 22.40
C ASN A 506 2.44 15.92 22.40
N GLY A 507 2.64 16.85 21.47
CA GLY A 507 3.76 17.80 21.49
C GLY A 507 3.76 18.62 22.79
N ILE A 508 2.60 19.13 23.19
CA ILE A 508 2.43 19.85 24.46
C ILE A 508 2.73 18.94 25.66
N PHE A 509 2.20 17.71 25.69
CA PHE A 509 2.47 16.75 26.77
C PHE A 509 3.93 16.37 26.87
N ALA A 510 4.60 16.17 25.73
CA ALA A 510 6.03 15.82 25.69
C ALA A 510 6.91 16.90 26.32
N VAL A 511 6.62 18.18 26.00
CA VAL A 511 7.42 19.33 26.48
C VAL A 511 6.99 19.75 27.89
N LYS A 512 5.69 20.02 28.07
CA LYS A 512 5.12 20.58 29.30
C LYS A 512 5.17 19.57 30.44
N ASP A 513 4.70 18.36 30.21
CA ASP A 513 4.56 17.31 31.23
C ASP A 513 5.73 16.34 31.25
N ARG A 514 6.69 16.50 30.32
CA ARG A 514 7.82 15.57 30.14
C ARG A 514 7.35 14.12 29.93
N ASP A 515 6.25 13.95 29.21
CA ASP A 515 5.64 12.66 28.95
C ASP A 515 6.42 11.89 27.85
N GLY A 516 7.12 10.82 28.26
CA GLY A 516 7.91 10.00 27.33
C GLY A 516 7.04 9.24 26.31
N LYS A 517 5.76 8.90 26.60
CA LYS A 517 4.86 8.28 25.61
C LYS A 517 4.57 9.27 24.51
N ALA A 518 4.21 10.49 24.88
CA ALA A 518 3.93 11.58 23.95
C ALA A 518 5.15 11.92 23.09
N ALA A 519 6.35 12.01 23.71
CA ALA A 519 7.60 12.25 22.99
C ALA A 519 7.90 11.13 21.97
N PHE A 520 7.71 9.87 22.36
CA PHE A 520 7.89 8.72 21.47
C PHE A 520 6.99 8.82 20.22
N ILE A 521 5.72 9.15 20.41
CA ILE A 521 4.73 9.28 19.32
C ILE A 521 5.09 10.44 18.39
N VAL A 522 5.41 11.60 18.93
CA VAL A 522 5.75 12.80 18.14
C VAL A 522 7.03 12.59 17.34
N ILE A 523 8.06 11.96 17.93
CA ILE A 523 9.30 11.65 17.22
C ILE A 523 9.02 10.67 16.08
N GLY A 524 8.23 9.62 16.32
CA GLY A 524 7.83 8.66 15.29
C GLY A 524 7.09 9.34 14.14
N TYR A 525 6.12 10.21 14.44
CA TYR A 525 5.37 10.98 13.46
C TYR A 525 6.28 11.90 12.61
N LEU A 526 7.11 12.69 13.28
CA LEU A 526 8.01 13.63 12.60
C LEU A 526 9.05 12.91 11.74
N ALA A 527 9.52 11.74 12.17
CA ALA A 527 10.45 10.95 11.37
C ALA A 527 9.84 10.47 10.03
N GLN A 528 8.51 10.24 9.99
CA GLN A 528 7.83 9.88 8.74
C GLN A 528 7.48 11.08 7.89
N LEU A 529 7.21 12.25 8.48
CA LEU A 529 6.72 13.43 7.77
C LEU A 529 7.85 14.35 7.30
N LEU A 530 8.84 14.65 8.17
CA LEU A 530 9.83 15.70 7.88
C LEU A 530 10.68 15.46 6.63
N PRO A 531 11.09 14.23 6.27
CA PRO A 531 11.85 14.03 5.04
C PRO A 531 11.11 14.50 3.79
N TRP A 532 9.78 14.39 3.78
CA TRP A 532 8.95 14.82 2.63
C TRP A 532 8.90 16.34 2.44
N VAL A 533 9.27 17.12 3.45
CA VAL A 533 9.43 18.59 3.33
C VAL A 533 10.57 18.92 2.37
N LEU A 534 11.61 18.08 2.32
CA LEU A 534 12.80 18.24 1.50
C LEU A 534 12.68 17.62 0.11
N VAL A 535 11.67 16.74 -0.10
CA VAL A 535 11.45 16.05 -1.39
C VAL A 535 10.72 16.99 -2.34
N THR A 536 11.37 17.32 -3.46
CA THR A 536 10.85 18.23 -4.49
C THR A 536 10.18 17.50 -5.65
N ARG A 537 10.51 16.22 -5.88
CA ARG A 537 9.94 15.37 -6.92
C ARG A 537 8.46 15.08 -6.72
N LEU A 538 7.89 14.37 -7.67
CA LEU A 538 6.52 13.85 -7.63
C LEU A 538 6.27 13.02 -6.37
N THR A 539 5.19 13.34 -5.65
CA THR A 539 4.74 12.61 -4.43
C THR A 539 3.22 12.46 -4.44
N PHE A 540 2.71 11.53 -3.63
CA PHE A 540 1.30 11.16 -3.56
C PHE A 540 0.82 11.00 -2.12
N ALA A 541 -0.50 10.99 -1.91
CA ALA A 541 -1.12 10.87 -0.59
C ALA A 541 -0.68 9.61 0.18
N TYR A 542 -0.44 8.48 -0.49
CA TYR A 542 -0.03 7.23 0.17
C TYR A 542 1.36 7.31 0.84
N HIS A 543 2.19 8.28 0.51
CA HIS A 543 3.43 8.52 1.26
C HIS A 543 3.17 8.95 2.72
N TYR A 544 1.94 9.35 3.04
CA TYR A 544 1.54 9.68 4.40
C TYR A 544 1.08 8.46 5.22
N PHE A 545 0.87 7.30 4.59
CA PHE A 545 0.43 6.07 5.24
C PHE A 545 1.29 5.67 6.46
N PRO A 546 2.64 5.72 6.44
CA PRO A 546 3.43 5.46 7.65
C PRO A 546 3.13 6.41 8.82
N SER A 547 2.75 7.67 8.54
CA SER A 547 2.41 8.67 9.55
C SER A 547 1.09 8.39 10.26
N GLU A 548 0.16 7.70 9.60
CA GLU A 548 -1.16 7.31 10.11
C GLU A 548 -1.08 6.51 11.40
N VAL A 549 -0.13 5.58 11.51
CA VAL A 549 0.12 4.79 12.73
C VAL A 549 0.33 5.71 13.94
N PHE A 550 1.07 6.79 13.76
CA PHE A 550 1.38 7.74 14.84
C PHE A 550 0.24 8.71 15.12
N LEU A 551 -0.56 9.09 14.10
CA LEU A 551 -1.81 9.82 14.30
C LEU A 551 -2.75 9.05 15.23
N LEU A 552 -2.89 7.76 14.98
CA LEU A 552 -3.73 6.89 15.82
C LEU A 552 -3.18 6.75 17.25
N LEU A 553 -1.87 6.48 17.39
CA LEU A 553 -1.23 6.38 18.69
C LEU A 553 -1.38 7.69 19.48
N ALA A 554 -1.30 8.84 18.81
CA ALA A 554 -1.50 10.16 19.42
C ALA A 554 -2.91 10.32 19.95
N LEU A 555 -3.91 9.96 19.16
CA LEU A 555 -5.32 10.03 19.55
C LEU A 555 -5.61 9.10 20.75
N CYS A 556 -5.10 7.87 20.69
CA CYS A 556 -5.20 6.91 21.79
C CYS A 556 -4.50 7.39 23.07
N ASN A 557 -3.37 8.09 22.95
CA ASN A 557 -2.67 8.65 24.11
C ASN A 557 -3.45 9.80 24.75
N VAL A 558 -4.12 10.66 23.97
CA VAL A 558 -5.02 11.70 24.50
C VAL A 558 -6.14 11.05 25.31
N TRP A 559 -6.80 10.01 24.80
CA TRP A 559 -7.84 9.30 25.56
C TRP A 559 -7.29 8.60 26.81
N SER A 560 -6.06 8.05 26.75
CA SER A 560 -5.39 7.50 27.93
C SER A 560 -5.18 8.56 29.00
N ARG A 561 -4.76 9.76 28.60
CA ARG A 561 -4.56 10.91 29.49
C ARG A 561 -5.88 11.34 30.15
N LEU A 562 -6.95 11.53 29.36
CA LEU A 562 -8.28 11.87 29.88
C LEU A 562 -8.79 10.81 30.87
N ARG A 563 -8.54 9.52 30.61
CA ARG A 563 -8.88 8.45 31.54
C ARG A 563 -8.06 8.53 32.84
N GLU A 564 -6.76 8.77 32.75
CA GLU A 564 -5.86 8.88 33.90
C GLU A 564 -6.26 10.06 34.80
N LEU A 565 -6.81 11.12 34.21
CA LEU A 565 -7.36 12.27 34.91
C LEU A 565 -8.82 12.09 35.40
N ALA A 566 -9.37 10.88 35.21
CA ALA A 566 -10.75 10.54 35.58
C ALA A 566 -11.84 11.48 35.00
N VAL A 567 -11.58 12.01 33.79
CA VAL A 567 -12.52 12.90 33.10
C VAL A 567 -13.81 12.14 32.75
N PRO A 568 -15.01 12.52 33.20
CA PRO A 568 -16.20 11.67 33.08
C PRO A 568 -16.60 11.30 31.65
N TRP A 569 -16.36 12.19 30.68
CA TRP A 569 -16.80 12.03 29.27
C TRP A 569 -15.74 11.41 28.35
N TRP A 570 -14.59 10.95 28.86
CA TRP A 570 -13.53 10.41 28.00
C TRP A 570 -14.01 9.25 27.10
N ARG A 571 -14.88 8.37 27.64
CA ARG A 571 -15.45 7.26 26.86
C ARG A 571 -16.38 7.77 25.75
N ARG A 572 -17.26 8.74 26.07
CA ARG A 572 -18.17 9.34 25.06
C ARG A 572 -17.39 10.01 23.93
N ASN A 573 -16.30 10.73 24.28
CA ASN A 573 -15.40 11.33 23.31
C ASN A 573 -14.79 10.27 22.37
N MET A 574 -14.26 9.19 22.95
CA MET A 574 -13.67 8.09 22.19
C MET A 574 -14.70 7.38 21.28
N TYR A 575 -15.85 6.98 21.83
CA TYR A 575 -16.87 6.28 21.05
C TYR A 575 -17.49 7.16 19.95
N ALA A 576 -17.62 8.47 20.18
CA ALA A 576 -18.11 9.39 19.17
C ALA A 576 -17.18 9.45 17.95
N VAL A 577 -15.87 9.60 18.17
CA VAL A 577 -14.90 9.59 17.07
C VAL A 577 -14.92 8.25 16.35
N THR A 578 -14.87 7.14 17.09
CA THR A 578 -14.88 5.79 16.51
C THR A 578 -16.15 5.54 15.68
N GLY A 579 -17.31 5.92 16.20
CA GLY A 579 -18.59 5.75 15.51
C GLY A 579 -18.71 6.59 14.24
N VAL A 580 -18.22 7.84 14.27
CA VAL A 580 -18.22 8.71 13.08
C VAL A 580 -17.24 8.19 12.02
N CYS A 581 -16.04 7.74 12.41
CA CYS A 581 -15.09 7.13 11.47
C CYS A 581 -15.69 5.88 10.81
N ALA A 582 -16.34 5.00 11.58
CA ALA A 582 -17.01 3.82 11.04
C ALA A 582 -18.19 4.20 10.11
N GLY A 583 -18.99 5.19 10.49
CA GLY A 583 -20.10 5.69 9.67
C GLY A 583 -19.62 6.28 8.34
N LEU A 584 -18.53 7.06 8.37
CA LEU A 584 -17.92 7.59 7.15
C LEU A 584 -17.36 6.47 6.27
N PHE A 585 -16.74 5.44 6.83
CA PHE A 585 -16.28 4.29 6.05
C PHE A 585 -17.44 3.64 5.28
N VAL A 586 -18.58 3.43 5.92
CA VAL A 586 -19.78 2.89 5.25
C VAL A 586 -20.26 3.82 4.14
N ALA A 587 -20.34 5.13 4.41
CA ALA A 587 -20.77 6.11 3.41
C ALA A 587 -19.82 6.19 2.20
N PHE A 588 -18.52 6.12 2.44
CA PHE A 588 -17.48 6.18 1.40
C PHE A 588 -17.15 4.83 0.77
N TYR A 589 -17.70 3.73 1.27
CA TYR A 589 -17.38 2.37 0.83
C TYR A 589 -17.36 2.20 -0.71
N PRO A 590 -18.32 2.77 -1.49
CA PRO A 590 -18.28 2.66 -2.96
C PRO A 590 -17.00 3.24 -3.59
N VAL A 591 -16.50 4.38 -3.09
CA VAL A 591 -15.27 5.03 -3.59
C VAL A 591 -13.99 4.52 -2.92
N LEU A 592 -14.10 3.51 -2.07
CA LEU A 592 -12.97 2.76 -1.50
C LEU A 592 -12.82 1.38 -2.15
N THR A 593 -13.88 0.85 -2.75
CA THR A 593 -13.92 -0.51 -3.31
C THR A 593 -14.13 -0.55 -4.82
N GLY A 594 -14.50 0.57 -5.45
CA GLY A 594 -14.86 0.60 -6.86
C GLY A 594 -16.26 0.08 -7.16
N LEU A 595 -17.12 -0.10 -6.16
CA LEU A 595 -18.50 -0.49 -6.41
C LEU A 595 -19.22 0.53 -7.31
N ARG A 596 -19.93 0.01 -8.29
CA ARG A 596 -20.73 0.84 -9.22
C ARG A 596 -21.76 1.65 -8.43
N THR A 597 -21.72 2.97 -8.58
CA THR A 597 -22.55 3.90 -7.82
C THR A 597 -22.97 5.10 -8.64
N ALA A 598 -24.10 5.70 -8.27
CA ALA A 598 -24.64 6.87 -8.98
C ALA A 598 -23.69 8.08 -8.87
N VAL A 599 -23.46 8.74 -10.00
CA VAL A 599 -22.61 9.95 -10.08
C VAL A 599 -23.13 11.06 -9.16
N TRP A 600 -24.46 11.22 -9.03
CA TRP A 600 -25.04 12.23 -8.14
C TRP A 600 -24.69 12.00 -6.67
N TYR A 601 -24.63 10.72 -6.21
CA TYR A 601 -24.28 10.38 -4.83
C TYR A 601 -22.83 10.79 -4.52
N THR A 602 -21.89 10.42 -5.37
CA THR A 602 -20.50 10.78 -5.17
C THR A 602 -20.26 12.29 -5.23
N ARG A 603 -20.90 12.99 -6.17
CA ARG A 603 -20.78 14.45 -6.30
C ARG A 603 -21.41 15.22 -5.13
N THR A 604 -22.50 14.69 -4.55
CA THR A 604 -23.26 15.38 -3.50
C THR A 604 -22.74 15.09 -2.11
N PHE A 605 -22.39 13.84 -1.81
CA PHE A 605 -22.07 13.42 -0.44
C PHE A 605 -20.61 13.09 -0.22
N LEU A 606 -19.87 12.63 -1.24
CA LEU A 606 -18.53 12.11 -1.06
C LEU A 606 -17.44 13.09 -1.51
N ARG A 607 -17.70 13.97 -2.44
CA ARG A 607 -16.73 14.95 -2.91
C ARG A 607 -16.71 16.19 -2.00
N TRP A 608 -16.03 16.10 -0.87
CA TRP A 608 -15.97 17.20 0.12
C TRP A 608 -15.10 18.37 -0.32
N PHE A 609 -14.05 18.12 -1.10
CA PHE A 609 -13.21 19.17 -1.66
C PHE A 609 -13.24 19.14 -3.19
N PRO A 610 -13.11 20.30 -3.87
CA PRO A 610 -13.02 20.35 -5.34
C PRO A 610 -11.89 19.49 -5.92
N SER A 611 -10.82 19.32 -5.17
CA SER A 611 -9.64 18.52 -5.50
C SER A 611 -9.84 17.01 -5.37
N TRP A 612 -10.95 16.55 -4.79
CA TRP A 612 -11.23 15.13 -4.68
C TRP A 612 -11.74 14.58 -6.02
N PRO A 613 -11.11 13.52 -6.57
CA PRO A 613 -11.29 13.14 -7.96
C PRO A 613 -12.49 12.24 -8.24
N PHE A 614 -13.21 11.76 -7.22
CA PHE A 614 -14.35 10.83 -7.35
C PHE A 614 -15.73 11.48 -7.21
#